data_6b30d925b4c86d1f5220d23469522c3d
#
_entry.id   6b30d925b4c86d1f5220d23469522c3d
#
_cell.length_a   1.000
_cell.length_b   1.000
_cell.length_c   1.000
_cell.angle_alpha   90.00
_cell.angle_beta   90.00
_cell.angle_gamma   90.00
#
_symmetry.space_group_name_H-M   'P 1'
#
loop_
_entity.id
_entity.type
_entity.pdbx_description
1 polymer ?
#
loop_
_entity_poly.entity_id
_entity_poly.type
_entity_poly.pdbx_seq_one_letter_code
_entity_poly.pdbx_strand_id
1 'polypeptide(L)'
;MFYRTLSRTILRTLLLAGLALVAWSVLARPSGAHGPRVVYRVKANDTLWSIASRHYGGDVREVVWQIESANHITSGAISPGERLLLP
;
A
#
# COMPACT_ATOMS: atom_id res chain seq x y z
N MET A 1 -32.13 41.07 -4.50
CA MET A 1 -32.76 39.74 -4.60
C MET A 1 -31.94 38.76 -5.43
N PHE A 2 -31.34 39.21 -6.52
CA PHE A 2 -30.47 38.35 -7.36
C PHE A 2 -29.29 37.77 -6.60
N TYR A 3 -28.72 38.51 -5.67
CA TYR A 3 -27.52 38.10 -4.91
C TYR A 3 -27.79 36.92 -3.99
N ARG A 4 -28.99 36.82 -3.41
CA ARG A 4 -29.30 35.74 -2.47
C ARG A 4 -29.50 34.39 -3.16
N THR A 5 -30.10 34.39 -4.33
CA THR A 5 -30.30 33.16 -5.11
C THR A 5 -29.01 32.67 -5.75
N LEU A 6 -28.19 33.60 -6.27
CA LEU A 6 -26.87 33.26 -6.82
C LEU A 6 -25.93 32.72 -5.75
N SER A 7 -25.91 33.32 -4.55
CA SER A 7 -25.01 32.85 -3.48
C SER A 7 -25.38 31.45 -2.98
N ARG A 8 -26.67 31.13 -2.90
CA ARG A 8 -27.11 29.79 -2.49
C ARG A 8 -26.76 28.74 -3.52
N THR A 9 -26.91 29.03 -4.80
CA THR A 9 -26.58 28.13 -5.88
C THR A 9 -25.08 27.91 -5.99
N ILE A 10 -24.30 28.97 -5.86
CA ILE A 10 -22.83 28.89 -5.84
C ILE A 10 -22.35 28.10 -4.63
N LEU A 11 -22.93 28.34 -3.46
CA LEU A 11 -22.59 27.63 -2.24
C LEU A 11 -22.89 26.10 -2.35
N ARG A 12 -24.04 25.75 -2.95
CA ARG A 12 -24.41 24.35 -3.18
C ARG A 12 -23.47 23.69 -4.18
N THR A 13 -23.12 24.35 -5.26
CA THR A 13 -22.19 23.81 -6.25
C THR A 13 -20.78 23.65 -5.68
N LEU A 14 -20.32 24.59 -4.86
CA LEU A 14 -19.03 24.48 -4.20
C LEU A 14 -19.01 23.34 -3.18
N LEU A 15 -20.07 23.14 -2.42
CA LEU A 15 -20.21 22.02 -1.50
C LEU A 15 -20.18 20.67 -2.21
N LEU A 16 -20.92 20.54 -3.30
CA LEU A 16 -20.95 19.31 -4.10
C LEU A 16 -19.60 19.02 -4.77
N ALA A 17 -18.94 20.04 -5.28
CA ALA A 17 -17.60 19.90 -5.86
C ALA A 17 -16.58 19.50 -4.81
N GLY A 18 -16.65 20.08 -3.60
CA GLY A 18 -15.77 19.72 -2.49
C GLY A 18 -15.97 18.28 -2.04
N LEU A 19 -17.22 17.83 -1.92
CA LEU A 19 -17.54 16.44 -1.59
C LEU A 19 -17.06 15.46 -2.66
N ALA A 20 -17.21 15.81 -3.93
CA ALA A 20 -16.74 15.00 -5.05
C ALA A 20 -15.21 14.85 -5.04
N LEU A 21 -14.47 15.92 -4.73
CA LEU A 21 -13.02 15.89 -4.63
C LEU A 21 -12.55 15.02 -3.45
N VAL A 22 -13.20 15.14 -2.30
CA VAL A 22 -12.89 14.30 -1.13
C VAL A 22 -13.19 12.83 -1.42
N ALA A 23 -14.32 12.53 -2.01
CA ALA A 23 -14.69 11.16 -2.39
C ALA A 23 -13.69 10.59 -3.40
N TRP A 24 -13.29 11.39 -4.39
CA TRP A 24 -12.29 10.98 -5.36
C TRP A 24 -10.94 10.66 -4.70
N SER A 25 -10.48 11.51 -3.78
CA SER A 25 -9.20 11.30 -3.11
C SER A 25 -9.19 10.06 -2.23
N VAL A 26 -10.32 9.70 -1.62
CA VAL A 26 -10.47 8.47 -0.83
C VAL A 26 -10.50 7.24 -1.73
N LEU A 27 -11.25 7.29 -2.83
CA LEU A 27 -11.39 6.18 -3.76
C LEU A 27 -10.14 5.97 -4.64
N ALA A 28 -9.41 7.05 -4.94
CA ALA A 28 -8.20 6.98 -5.75
C ALA A 28 -6.97 6.52 -4.97
N ARG A 29 -7.05 6.41 -3.65
CA ARG A 29 -5.97 5.80 -2.87
C ARG A 29 -5.87 4.34 -3.26
N PRO A 30 -4.69 3.87 -3.73
CA PRO A 30 -4.54 2.47 -4.03
C PRO A 30 -4.82 1.67 -2.75
N SER A 31 -5.79 0.77 -2.82
CA SER A 31 -6.11 -0.10 -1.71
C SER A 31 -4.89 -0.97 -1.41
N GLY A 32 -4.40 -0.88 -0.19
CA GLY A 32 -3.22 -1.61 0.23
C GLY A 32 -1.97 -0.77 0.40
N ALA A 33 -1.99 0.52 0.07
CA ALA A 33 -0.97 1.54 0.41
C ALA A 33 0.50 1.07 0.37
N HIS A 34 0.77 -0.07 -0.22
CA HIS A 34 2.11 -0.58 -0.42
C HIS A 34 2.57 -0.10 -1.78
N GLY A 35 3.74 0.50 -1.84
CA GLY A 35 4.38 0.85 -3.09
C GLY A 35 4.47 -0.36 -4.02
N PRO A 36 4.98 -0.19 -5.24
CA PRO A 36 5.13 -1.30 -6.17
C PRO A 36 5.91 -2.42 -5.48
N ARG A 37 5.35 -3.62 -5.50
CA ARG A 37 6.01 -4.80 -4.93
C ARG A 37 7.27 -5.10 -5.71
N VAL A 38 8.36 -5.32 -4.98
CA VAL A 38 9.64 -5.67 -5.57
C VAL A 38 9.75 -7.19 -5.61
N VAL A 39 10.17 -7.73 -6.74
CA VAL A 39 10.47 -9.15 -6.86
C VAL A 39 11.94 -9.35 -6.49
N TYR A 40 12.18 -10.16 -5.48
CA TYR A 40 13.51 -10.51 -5.02
C TYR A 40 13.80 -11.97 -5.32
N ARG A 41 14.96 -12.25 -5.90
CA ARG A 41 15.41 -13.63 -6.12
C ARG A 41 16.24 -14.09 -4.94
N VAL A 42 15.83 -15.17 -4.32
CA VAL A 42 16.52 -15.74 -3.15
C VAL A 42 17.90 -16.25 -3.57
N LYS A 43 18.91 -15.87 -2.82
CA LYS A 43 20.30 -16.32 -2.99
C LYS A 43 20.60 -17.45 -2.01
N ALA A 44 21.69 -18.16 -2.26
CA ALA A 44 22.17 -19.17 -1.32
C ALA A 44 22.42 -18.55 0.06
N ASN A 45 22.02 -19.26 1.11
CA ASN A 45 22.12 -18.84 2.51
C ASN A 45 21.18 -17.69 2.94
N ASP A 46 20.28 -17.25 2.05
CA ASP A 46 19.28 -16.27 2.42
C ASP A 46 18.20 -16.90 3.31
N THR A 47 17.76 -16.12 4.29
CA THR A 47 16.60 -16.42 5.13
C THR A 47 15.62 -15.28 5.03
N LEU A 48 14.34 -15.53 5.35
CA LEU A 48 13.34 -14.46 5.40
C LEU A 48 13.76 -13.36 6.36
N TRP A 49 14.37 -13.72 7.48
CA TRP A 49 14.87 -12.76 8.46
C TRP A 49 15.99 -11.89 7.88
N SER A 50 16.98 -12.49 7.21
CA SER A 50 18.09 -11.76 6.63
C SER A 50 17.64 -10.83 5.48
N ILE A 51 16.69 -11.27 4.67
CA ILE A 51 16.11 -10.46 3.60
C ILE A 51 15.36 -9.27 4.20
N ALA A 52 14.50 -9.53 5.19
CA ALA A 52 13.72 -8.48 5.84
C ALA A 52 14.62 -7.45 6.54
N SER A 53 15.65 -7.89 7.26
CA SER A 53 16.53 -6.99 7.99
C SER A 53 17.40 -6.13 7.07
N ARG A 54 17.79 -6.63 5.90
CA ARG A 54 18.58 -5.87 4.93
C ARG A 54 17.78 -4.85 4.14
N HIS A 55 16.54 -5.18 3.81
CA HIS A 55 15.72 -4.34 2.92
C HIS A 55 14.79 -3.38 3.67
N TYR A 56 14.50 -3.65 4.92
CA TYR A 56 13.54 -2.87 5.69
C TYR A 56 14.09 -2.49 7.06
N GLY A 57 13.76 -1.29 7.51
CA GLY A 57 13.97 -0.88 8.89
C GLY A 57 12.75 -1.22 9.74
N GLY A 58 12.88 -1.09 11.05
CA GLY A 58 11.79 -1.28 11.99
C GLY A 58 11.65 -2.72 12.47
N ASP A 59 10.41 -3.19 12.63
CA ASP A 59 10.14 -4.51 13.17
C ASP A 59 10.32 -5.60 12.10
N VAL A 60 11.43 -6.31 12.17
CA VAL A 60 11.79 -7.38 11.23
C VAL A 60 10.76 -8.52 11.27
N ARG A 61 10.24 -8.83 12.43
CA ARG A 61 9.23 -9.89 12.62
C ARG A 61 7.95 -9.59 11.83
N GLU A 62 7.50 -8.35 11.87
CA GLU A 62 6.35 -7.89 11.10
C GLU A 62 6.60 -7.99 9.60
N VAL A 63 7.78 -7.60 9.14
CA VAL A 63 8.16 -7.68 7.73
C VAL A 63 8.23 -9.13 7.25
N VAL A 64 8.80 -10.01 8.05
CA VAL A 64 8.83 -11.46 7.75
C VAL A 64 7.41 -12.00 7.58
N TRP A 65 6.51 -11.64 8.48
CA TRP A 65 5.11 -12.05 8.38
C TRP A 65 4.45 -11.54 7.09
N GLN A 66 4.72 -10.29 6.72
CA GLN A 66 4.20 -9.71 5.48
C GLN A 66 4.73 -10.45 4.24
N ILE A 67 6.01 -10.80 4.23
CA ILE A 67 6.61 -11.57 3.14
C ILE A 67 5.97 -12.95 3.04
N GLU A 68 5.82 -13.64 4.16
CA GLU A 68 5.18 -14.96 4.20
C GLU A 68 3.74 -14.89 3.68
N SER A 69 2.99 -13.91 4.11
CA SER A 69 1.59 -13.72 3.67
C SER A 69 1.50 -13.42 2.18
N ALA A 70 2.37 -12.56 1.66
CA ALA A 70 2.35 -12.18 0.25
C ALA A 70 2.75 -13.32 -0.68
N ASN A 71 3.55 -14.27 -0.19
CA ASN A 71 4.08 -15.38 -1.00
C ASN A 71 3.45 -16.73 -0.65
N HIS A 72 2.47 -16.75 0.23
CA HIS A 72 1.80 -17.97 0.69
C HIS A 72 2.77 -19.00 1.30
N ILE A 73 3.75 -18.51 2.04
CA ILE A 73 4.73 -19.34 2.72
C ILE A 73 4.18 -19.71 4.10
N THR A 74 4.05 -21.00 4.38
CA THR A 74 3.54 -21.48 5.66
C THR A 74 4.63 -21.99 6.60
N SER A 75 5.75 -22.45 6.07
CA SER A 75 6.84 -23.08 6.83
C SER A 75 8.02 -22.16 7.09
N GLY A 76 8.03 -20.95 6.56
CA GLY A 76 9.17 -20.03 6.63
C GLY A 76 10.38 -20.45 5.81
N ALA A 77 10.31 -21.59 5.13
CA ALA A 77 11.40 -22.10 4.31
C ALA A 77 11.36 -21.49 2.91
N ILE A 78 12.53 -21.03 2.46
CA ILE A 78 12.74 -20.50 1.13
C ILE A 78 13.92 -21.22 0.48
N SER A 79 13.90 -21.30 -0.86
CA SER A 79 14.93 -22.01 -1.62
C SER A 79 15.70 -21.04 -2.50
N PRO A 80 17.01 -21.24 -2.71
CA PRO A 80 17.78 -20.42 -3.65
C PRO A 80 17.16 -20.46 -5.04
N GLY A 81 17.08 -19.29 -5.68
CA GLY A 81 16.47 -19.12 -6.99
C GLY A 81 14.96 -18.86 -6.97
N GLU A 82 14.32 -19.02 -5.83
CA GLU A 82 12.90 -18.71 -5.66
C GLU A 82 12.67 -17.20 -5.78
N ARG A 83 11.54 -16.83 -6.37
CA ARG A 83 11.12 -15.43 -6.46
C ARG A 83 10.21 -15.09 -5.32
N LEU A 84 10.57 -14.06 -4.58
CA LEU A 84 9.77 -13.54 -3.47
C LEU A 84 9.21 -12.17 -3.82
N LEU A 85 7.93 -11.98 -3.52
CA LEU A 85 7.31 -10.67 -3.56
C LEU A 85 7.59 -9.97 -2.23
N LEU A 86 8.32 -8.87 -2.27
CA LEU A 86 8.57 -8.04 -1.09
C LEU A 86 7.51 -6.94 -1.00
N PRO A 87 7.08 -6.59 0.23
CA PRO A 87 6.09 -5.52 0.42
C PRO A 87 6.61 -4.14 0.03
#